data_b50a2957d71d42de4a9d9c69d0d75c61
#
_entry.id   b50a2957d71d42de4a9d9c69d0d75c61
#
_cell.length_a   1.000
_cell.length_b   1.000
_cell.length_c   1.000
_cell.angle_alpha   90.00
_cell.angle_beta   90.00
_cell.angle_gamma   90.00
#
_symmetry.space_group_name_H-M   'P 1'
#
loop_
_entity.id
_entity.type
_entity.pdbx_description
1 polymer ?
#
loop_
_entity_poly.entity_id
_entity_poly.type
_entity_poly.pdbx_seq_one_letter_code
_entity_poly.pdbx_strand_id
1 'polypeptide(L)'
;MISRSEPSLIKQWFGSPQRDLLSGLVVAFAMIPEAIAFSGIAGVDPQVGLFGAFCLSVTIALVGGRMAMITSATGSTALLMTGLVATGNGIEEGLGLSYLMAAGLLTGLFQILWGYLRLAYQMRFVPQGVLSGFVNALALLILQAQFPQLGLNFHYGENHAIDHVAQILPIGWLQISQVWGLVVLGLLIIYGLPRLTRLVPSQLVAIIILTLISVGLSLDIPTVKSLGDLPQGLPTFSFPFGSVADGKVPFNLETFGLVLPTALAISLVGLMETFLTQDILDDVTDTTSNKNVEARGQGIANMVSSLFGGMAGCALVGQSVMNTENGGRTRLSTLFSGVSLLLMIVWGRTYIQDIPMAALVAVMITIAVSTADTSGLRNLAKIPRSDTAVMLMTFAVTMLTTPHNLALGVLAGVALAGILFSRKVAKVINVSVKEVNDEELRYEVSGQLFFVSKVYFLQGFDIHEHPNKITIDMSRAHIWDQSGVAALNQVIRKFRLGGSEVQVVGLNQESLDLFERIGGGTEPNPI
;
A
#
# COMPACT_ATOMS: atom_id res chain seq x y z
N MET A 1 -8.20 24.11 15.04
CA MET A 1 -6.97 23.31 14.84
C MET A 1 -5.82 24.07 15.47
N ILE A 2 -5.30 23.58 16.59
CA ILE A 2 -4.13 24.16 17.26
C ILE A 2 -2.93 23.79 16.40
N SER A 3 -2.35 24.74 15.68
CA SER A 3 -1.09 24.58 14.96
C SER A 3 0.01 24.30 15.99
N ARG A 4 0.31 23.04 16.25
CA ARG A 4 1.57 22.70 16.95
C ARG A 4 2.69 23.06 15.99
N SER A 5 3.52 24.06 16.36
CA SER A 5 4.71 24.43 15.60
C SER A 5 5.60 23.22 15.40
N GLU A 6 6.08 23.01 14.17
CA GLU A 6 7.06 21.95 13.89
C GLU A 6 8.24 22.05 14.88
N PRO A 7 8.72 20.92 15.41
CA PRO A 7 9.86 20.94 16.34
C PRO A 7 11.09 21.52 15.60
N SER A 8 11.92 22.26 16.33
CA SER A 8 13.17 22.83 15.78
C SER A 8 14.04 21.70 15.17
N LEU A 9 14.84 22.02 14.15
CA LEU A 9 15.74 21.06 13.48
C LEU A 9 16.59 20.25 14.49
N ILE A 10 17.11 20.91 15.53
CA ILE A 10 17.89 20.24 16.59
C ILE A 10 17.06 19.18 17.30
N LYS A 11 15.80 19.47 17.62
CA LYS A 11 14.90 18.50 18.27
C LYS A 11 14.48 17.36 17.33
N GLN A 12 14.38 17.62 16.02
CA GLN A 12 14.09 16.58 15.04
C GLN A 12 15.22 15.54 14.92
N TRP A 13 16.48 15.93 15.23
CA TRP A 13 17.64 15.06 15.12
C TRP A 13 18.15 14.54 16.48
N PHE A 14 18.18 15.36 17.48
CA PHE A 14 18.87 15.07 18.74
C PHE A 14 17.97 15.19 19.96
N GLY A 15 16.66 14.96 19.77
CA GLY A 15 15.70 15.01 20.89
C GLY A 15 15.89 13.90 21.94
N SER A 16 16.39 12.73 21.53
CA SER A 16 16.61 11.57 22.43
C SER A 16 17.74 10.64 21.91
N PRO A 17 19.00 11.12 21.78
CA PRO A 17 20.03 10.43 21.01
C PRO A 17 20.34 9.02 21.50
N GLN A 18 20.40 8.78 22.81
CA GLN A 18 20.71 7.45 23.35
C GLN A 18 19.62 6.43 23.01
N ARG A 19 18.35 6.81 23.14
CA ARG A 19 17.21 5.94 22.80
C ARG A 19 17.12 5.72 21.30
N ASP A 20 17.36 6.77 20.52
CA ASP A 20 17.33 6.70 19.05
C ASP A 20 18.42 5.77 18.52
N LEU A 21 19.64 5.80 19.07
CA LEU A 21 20.73 4.90 18.67
C LEU A 21 20.42 3.44 19.04
N LEU A 22 19.97 3.18 20.25
CA LEU A 22 19.61 1.82 20.67
C LEU A 22 18.45 1.27 19.86
N SER A 23 17.42 2.05 19.64
CA SER A 23 16.26 1.66 18.84
C SER A 23 16.63 1.42 17.39
N GLY A 24 17.42 2.32 16.78
CA GLY A 24 17.91 2.15 15.42
C GLY A 24 18.75 0.89 15.24
N LEU A 25 19.58 0.55 16.21
CA LEU A 25 20.36 -0.70 16.18
C LEU A 25 19.47 -1.94 16.22
N VAL A 26 18.47 -1.97 17.10
CA VAL A 26 17.50 -3.08 17.20
C VAL A 26 16.77 -3.29 15.88
N VAL A 27 16.32 -2.19 15.27
CA VAL A 27 15.63 -2.21 13.98
C VAL A 27 16.54 -2.68 12.86
N ALA A 28 17.81 -2.26 12.83
CA ALA A 28 18.78 -2.68 11.83
C ALA A 28 18.94 -4.22 11.81
N PHE A 29 19.00 -4.85 12.98
CA PHE A 29 19.04 -6.32 13.08
C PHE A 29 17.76 -6.98 12.52
N ALA A 30 16.60 -6.40 12.74
CA ALA A 30 15.35 -6.95 12.22
C ALA A 30 15.22 -6.79 10.70
N MET A 31 15.82 -5.74 10.11
CA MET A 31 15.74 -5.45 8.68
C MET A 31 16.58 -6.40 7.82
N ILE A 32 17.69 -6.96 8.32
CA ILE A 32 18.60 -7.81 7.53
C ILE A 32 17.87 -9.03 6.96
N PRO A 33 17.24 -9.90 7.76
CA PRO A 33 16.57 -11.10 7.24
C PRO A 33 15.41 -10.77 6.29
N GLU A 34 14.70 -9.69 6.55
CA GLU A 34 13.59 -9.26 5.70
C GLU A 34 14.09 -8.78 4.34
N ALA A 35 15.12 -7.93 4.31
CA ALA A 35 15.70 -7.44 3.06
C ALA A 35 16.24 -8.59 2.19
N ILE A 36 16.87 -9.59 2.80
CA ILE A 36 17.35 -10.80 2.11
C ILE A 36 16.17 -11.60 1.54
N ALA A 37 15.14 -11.84 2.36
CA ALA A 37 13.98 -12.62 1.95
C ALA A 37 13.19 -11.93 0.82
N PHE A 38 13.04 -10.62 0.88
CA PHE A 38 12.35 -9.85 -0.16
C PHE A 38 13.17 -9.78 -1.47
N SER A 39 14.50 -9.79 -1.41
CA SER A 39 15.33 -9.96 -2.61
C SER A 39 15.04 -11.29 -3.29
N GLY A 40 14.97 -12.38 -2.52
CA GLY A 40 14.63 -13.70 -3.04
C GLY A 40 13.25 -13.74 -3.68
N ILE A 41 12.24 -13.08 -3.10
CA ILE A 41 10.89 -12.94 -3.70
C ILE A 41 10.97 -12.15 -5.01
N ALA A 42 11.75 -11.07 -5.07
CA ALA A 42 11.92 -10.29 -6.29
C ALA A 42 12.72 -11.01 -7.38
N GLY A 43 13.41 -12.11 -7.05
CA GLY A 43 14.26 -12.87 -7.98
C GLY A 43 15.62 -12.21 -8.24
N VAL A 44 16.17 -11.52 -7.24
CA VAL A 44 17.47 -10.84 -7.29
C VAL A 44 18.36 -11.23 -6.12
N ASP A 45 19.64 -10.95 -6.23
CA ASP A 45 20.63 -11.24 -5.18
C ASP A 45 20.29 -10.54 -3.85
N PRO A 46 20.64 -11.15 -2.71
CA PRO A 46 20.47 -10.56 -1.39
C PRO A 46 21.03 -9.15 -1.25
N GLN A 47 22.13 -8.85 -1.95
CA GLN A 47 22.76 -7.53 -1.93
C GLN A 47 21.83 -6.41 -2.40
N VAL A 48 20.93 -6.69 -3.33
CA VAL A 48 20.00 -5.69 -3.91
C VAL A 48 18.99 -5.20 -2.85
N GLY A 49 18.43 -6.12 -2.08
CA GLY A 49 17.53 -5.75 -0.97
C GLY A 49 18.27 -5.06 0.18
N LEU A 50 19.47 -5.53 0.51
CA LEU A 50 20.29 -4.97 1.58
C LEU A 50 20.75 -3.54 1.26
N PHE A 51 21.21 -3.29 0.03
CA PHE A 51 21.53 -1.93 -0.45
C PHE A 51 20.29 -1.06 -0.53
N GLY A 52 19.17 -1.63 -0.96
CA GLY A 52 17.86 -0.97 -0.93
C GLY A 52 17.51 -0.51 0.47
N ALA A 53 17.55 -1.41 1.45
CA ALA A 53 17.25 -1.11 2.85
C ALA A 53 18.14 0.01 3.43
N PHE A 54 19.44 -0.02 3.14
CA PHE A 54 20.37 1.04 3.52
C PHE A 54 20.02 2.38 2.88
N CYS A 55 19.95 2.43 1.54
CA CYS A 55 19.72 3.66 0.80
C CYS A 55 18.38 4.31 1.16
N LEU A 56 17.33 3.49 1.27
CA LEU A 56 15.98 3.95 1.63
C LEU A 56 15.97 4.54 3.04
N SER A 57 16.50 3.81 4.05
CA SER A 57 16.48 4.28 5.43
C SER A 57 17.31 5.55 5.62
N VAL A 58 18.50 5.63 5.04
CA VAL A 58 19.35 6.83 5.15
C VAL A 58 18.70 8.01 4.44
N THR A 59 18.21 7.83 3.23
CA THR A 59 17.64 8.93 2.45
C THR A 59 16.35 9.44 3.08
N ILE A 60 15.45 8.55 3.53
CA ILE A 60 14.19 8.97 4.15
C ILE A 60 14.41 9.69 5.47
N ALA A 61 15.44 9.32 6.24
CA ALA A 61 15.81 10.03 7.46
C ALA A 61 16.14 11.51 7.18
N LEU A 62 16.73 11.81 6.01
CA LEU A 62 17.10 13.17 5.62
C LEU A 62 15.93 13.97 5.04
N VAL A 63 15.13 13.35 4.16
CA VAL A 63 14.13 14.06 3.36
C VAL A 63 12.68 13.71 3.66
N GLY A 64 12.42 12.69 4.47
CA GLY A 64 11.06 12.22 4.82
C GLY A 64 10.25 13.22 5.63
N GLY A 65 8.95 13.11 5.56
CA GLY A 65 7.98 13.95 6.30
C GLY A 65 7.65 13.41 7.69
N ARG A 66 7.98 12.14 7.99
CA ARG A 66 7.69 11.47 9.27
C ARG A 66 8.96 11.01 9.98
N MET A 67 9.19 11.54 11.17
CA MET A 67 10.32 11.12 12.01
C MET A 67 10.13 9.71 12.56
N ALA A 68 11.22 9.00 12.81
CA ALA A 68 11.27 7.64 13.35
C ALA A 68 10.50 6.57 12.55
N MET A 69 10.05 6.87 11.34
CA MET A 69 9.48 5.89 10.42
C MET A 69 10.59 5.19 9.64
N ILE A 70 10.50 3.88 9.55
CA ILE A 70 11.51 3.04 8.90
C ILE A 70 11.03 2.69 7.50
N THR A 71 11.87 2.95 6.50
CA THR A 71 11.63 2.62 5.10
C THR A 71 12.70 1.64 4.61
N SER A 72 12.27 0.58 3.95
CA SER A 72 13.14 -0.47 3.42
C SER A 72 12.50 -1.18 2.24
N ALA A 73 13.17 -2.19 1.67
CA ALA A 73 12.53 -3.18 0.80
C ALA A 73 11.34 -3.83 1.51
N THR A 74 10.23 -4.03 0.81
CA THR A 74 8.99 -4.62 1.36
C THR A 74 8.48 -5.76 0.50
N GLY A 75 7.67 -6.65 1.09
CA GLY A 75 7.08 -7.77 0.38
C GLY A 75 6.17 -7.35 -0.77
N SER A 76 5.44 -6.26 -0.63
CA SER A 76 4.55 -5.73 -1.67
C SER A 76 5.32 -5.23 -2.88
N THR A 77 6.40 -4.45 -2.66
CA THR A 77 7.26 -3.96 -3.75
C THR A 77 8.02 -5.09 -4.41
N ALA A 78 8.53 -6.06 -3.63
CA ALA A 78 9.22 -7.24 -4.13
C ALA A 78 8.34 -8.07 -5.08
N LEU A 79 7.12 -8.39 -4.66
CA LEU A 79 6.15 -9.14 -5.47
C LEU A 79 5.78 -8.42 -6.78
N LEU A 80 5.68 -7.09 -6.76
CA LEU A 80 5.40 -6.30 -7.97
C LEU A 80 6.59 -6.30 -8.94
N MET A 81 7.82 -6.47 -8.45
CA MET A 81 9.04 -6.50 -9.27
C MET A 81 9.33 -7.87 -9.89
N THR A 82 8.86 -8.97 -9.29
CA THR A 82 9.17 -10.35 -9.70
C THR A 82 8.95 -10.58 -11.19
N GLY A 83 7.79 -10.19 -11.72
CA GLY A 83 7.44 -10.37 -13.13
C GLY A 83 8.35 -9.57 -14.07
N LEU A 84 8.74 -8.34 -13.67
CA LEU A 84 9.61 -7.49 -14.47
C LEU A 84 11.05 -8.03 -14.49
N VAL A 85 11.55 -8.50 -13.36
CA VAL A 85 12.89 -9.15 -13.24
C VAL A 85 12.93 -10.41 -14.10
N ALA A 86 11.89 -11.26 -14.04
CA ALA A 86 11.78 -12.45 -14.88
C ALA A 86 11.78 -12.11 -16.38
N THR A 87 11.01 -11.09 -16.77
CA THR A 87 10.98 -10.62 -18.17
C THR A 87 12.35 -10.13 -18.62
N GLY A 88 13.04 -9.34 -17.78
CA GLY A 88 14.38 -8.84 -18.09
C GLY A 88 15.40 -9.96 -18.26
N ASN A 89 15.43 -10.93 -17.33
CA ASN A 89 16.32 -12.10 -17.41
C ASN A 89 15.96 -13.03 -18.59
N GLY A 90 14.71 -13.04 -19.04
CA GLY A 90 14.30 -13.75 -20.26
C GLY A 90 14.81 -13.10 -21.55
N ILE A 91 15.11 -11.80 -21.54
CA ILE A 91 15.73 -11.08 -22.67
C ILE A 91 17.25 -11.37 -22.70
N GLU A 92 17.93 -11.16 -21.59
CA GLU A 92 19.35 -11.46 -21.39
C GLU A 92 19.61 -11.69 -19.89
N GLU A 93 20.40 -12.70 -19.55
CA GLU A 93 20.72 -13.05 -18.18
C GLU A 93 21.39 -11.88 -17.46
N GLY A 94 20.88 -11.52 -16.27
CA GLY A 94 21.34 -10.38 -15.48
C GLY A 94 20.68 -9.03 -15.81
N LEU A 95 19.93 -8.92 -16.91
CA LEU A 95 19.24 -7.68 -17.29
C LEU A 95 18.06 -7.34 -16.37
N GLY A 96 17.51 -8.36 -15.69
CA GLY A 96 16.41 -8.20 -14.73
C GLY A 96 16.68 -7.18 -13.63
N LEU A 97 17.92 -7.11 -13.13
CA LEU A 97 18.33 -6.10 -12.16
C LEU A 97 18.24 -4.67 -12.74
N SER A 98 18.70 -4.47 -13.97
CA SER A 98 18.64 -3.17 -14.62
C SER A 98 17.20 -2.72 -14.91
N TYR A 99 16.30 -3.64 -15.25
CA TYR A 99 14.85 -3.37 -15.35
C TYR A 99 14.24 -2.98 -13.99
N LEU A 100 14.62 -3.68 -12.93
CA LEU A 100 14.20 -3.37 -11.56
C LEU A 100 14.65 -1.96 -11.15
N MET A 101 15.91 -1.61 -11.41
CA MET A 101 16.45 -0.27 -11.13
C MET A 101 15.74 0.82 -11.95
N ALA A 102 15.46 0.57 -13.23
CA ALA A 102 14.71 1.49 -14.08
C ALA A 102 13.28 1.70 -13.54
N ALA A 103 12.62 0.63 -13.10
CA ALA A 103 11.30 0.72 -12.47
C ALA A 103 11.33 1.52 -11.17
N GLY A 104 12.34 1.31 -10.33
CA GLY A 104 12.50 2.07 -9.08
C GLY A 104 12.78 3.56 -9.31
N LEU A 105 13.56 3.92 -10.32
CA LEU A 105 13.76 5.33 -10.72
C LEU A 105 12.44 5.98 -11.14
N LEU A 106 11.67 5.30 -11.99
CA LEU A 106 10.39 5.81 -12.47
C LEU A 106 9.35 5.85 -11.35
N THR A 107 9.34 4.87 -10.46
CA THR A 107 8.54 4.85 -9.23
C THR A 107 8.81 6.09 -8.39
N GLY A 108 10.09 6.40 -8.15
CA GLY A 108 10.47 7.58 -7.38
C GLY A 108 10.01 8.89 -8.02
N LEU A 109 10.11 8.99 -9.35
CA LEU A 109 9.61 10.14 -10.09
C LEU A 109 8.10 10.33 -9.92
N PHE A 110 7.31 9.25 -10.03
CA PHE A 110 5.86 9.32 -9.80
C PHE A 110 5.53 9.71 -8.36
N GLN A 111 6.21 9.14 -7.37
CA GLN A 111 5.95 9.48 -5.96
C GLN A 111 6.26 10.96 -5.66
N ILE A 112 7.33 11.52 -6.25
CA ILE A 112 7.62 12.95 -6.18
C ILE A 112 6.48 13.76 -6.82
N LEU A 113 6.03 13.36 -8.01
CA LEU A 113 4.93 14.01 -8.72
C LEU A 113 3.64 13.99 -7.90
N TRP A 114 3.25 12.83 -7.34
CA TRP A 114 2.07 12.70 -6.47
C TRP A 114 2.17 13.60 -5.24
N GLY A 115 3.36 13.73 -4.65
CA GLY A 115 3.60 14.61 -3.52
C GLY A 115 3.46 16.11 -3.88
N TYR A 116 3.93 16.55 -5.04
CA TYR A 116 3.76 17.94 -5.51
C TYR A 116 2.32 18.24 -5.93
N LEU A 117 1.64 17.32 -6.60
CA LEU A 117 0.23 17.45 -6.97
C LEU A 117 -0.71 17.34 -5.76
N ARG A 118 -0.16 17.13 -4.55
CA ARG A 118 -0.91 16.98 -3.29
C ARG A 118 -1.91 15.83 -3.33
N LEU A 119 -1.65 14.80 -4.13
CA LEU A 119 -2.53 13.64 -4.28
C LEU A 119 -2.47 12.69 -3.07
N ALA A 120 -1.50 12.88 -2.16
CA ALA A 120 -1.44 12.15 -0.90
C ALA A 120 -2.75 12.27 -0.07
N TYR A 121 -3.43 13.41 -0.16
CA TYR A 121 -4.74 13.59 0.47
C TYR A 121 -5.85 12.75 -0.16
N GLN A 122 -5.70 12.32 -1.41
CA GLN A 122 -6.66 11.46 -2.10
C GLN A 122 -6.67 10.03 -1.54
N MET A 123 -5.59 9.61 -0.87
CA MET A 123 -5.52 8.30 -0.22
C MET A 123 -6.55 8.11 0.90
N ARG A 124 -7.10 9.19 1.47
CA ARG A 124 -8.26 9.11 2.40
C ARG A 124 -9.51 8.52 1.77
N PHE A 125 -9.60 8.50 0.43
CA PHE A 125 -10.71 7.90 -0.29
C PHE A 125 -10.55 6.39 -0.51
N VAL A 126 -9.42 5.79 -0.09
CA VAL A 126 -9.25 4.33 -0.10
C VAL A 126 -10.00 3.76 1.12
N PRO A 127 -11.10 3.03 0.91
CA PRO A 127 -11.87 2.48 2.02
C PRO A 127 -11.11 1.39 2.76
N GLN A 128 -11.42 1.21 4.05
CA GLN A 128 -10.81 0.18 4.88
C GLN A 128 -10.98 -1.23 4.30
N GLY A 129 -12.09 -1.53 3.64
CA GLY A 129 -12.31 -2.81 2.95
C GLY A 129 -11.26 -3.11 1.88
N VAL A 130 -10.79 -2.08 1.13
CA VAL A 130 -9.70 -2.23 0.16
C VAL A 130 -8.39 -2.57 0.87
N LEU A 131 -8.07 -1.85 1.95
CA LEU A 131 -6.85 -2.09 2.74
C LEU A 131 -6.84 -3.50 3.34
N SER A 132 -7.95 -3.94 3.95
CA SER A 132 -8.10 -5.32 4.48
C SER A 132 -7.93 -6.37 3.38
N GLY A 133 -8.55 -6.18 2.21
CA GLY A 133 -8.41 -7.10 1.08
C GLY A 133 -6.97 -7.17 0.58
N PHE A 134 -6.30 -6.02 0.47
CA PHE A 134 -4.91 -5.89 0.05
C PHE A 134 -3.93 -6.57 1.01
N VAL A 135 -4.00 -6.28 2.32
CA VAL A 135 -3.05 -6.86 3.29
C VAL A 135 -3.25 -8.37 3.46
N ASN A 136 -4.47 -8.87 3.33
CA ASN A 136 -4.73 -10.31 3.36
C ASN A 136 -4.21 -11.02 2.10
N ALA A 137 -4.34 -10.42 0.92
CA ALA A 137 -3.75 -10.95 -0.31
C ALA A 137 -2.21 -10.94 -0.22
N LEU A 138 -1.62 -9.83 0.25
CA LEU A 138 -0.18 -9.70 0.47
C LEU A 138 0.34 -10.77 1.43
N ALA A 139 -0.32 -10.96 2.57
CA ALA A 139 0.05 -11.97 3.57
C ALA A 139 0.05 -13.39 2.96
N LEU A 140 -0.96 -13.72 2.17
CA LEU A 140 -1.03 -15.02 1.51
C LEU A 140 0.07 -15.19 0.45
N LEU A 141 0.35 -14.14 -0.35
CA LEU A 141 1.42 -14.18 -1.35
C LEU A 141 2.81 -14.31 -0.72
N ILE A 142 3.07 -13.61 0.40
CA ILE A 142 4.32 -13.76 1.16
C ILE A 142 4.47 -15.20 1.67
N LEU A 143 3.40 -15.78 2.21
CA LEU A 143 3.40 -17.19 2.67
C LEU A 143 3.62 -18.16 1.52
N GLN A 144 2.94 -17.95 0.39
CA GLN A 144 3.05 -18.78 -0.80
C GLN A 144 4.47 -18.77 -1.40
N ALA A 145 5.14 -17.62 -1.35
CA ALA A 145 6.53 -17.48 -1.80
C ALA A 145 7.53 -18.32 -0.97
N GLN A 146 7.13 -18.81 0.21
CA GLN A 146 7.97 -19.70 1.04
C GLN A 146 7.82 -21.20 0.69
N PHE A 147 6.77 -21.60 -0.04
CA PHE A 147 6.48 -22.99 -0.32
C PHE A 147 7.60 -23.75 -1.04
N PRO A 148 8.27 -23.19 -2.06
CA PRO A 148 9.39 -23.87 -2.70
C PRO A 148 10.49 -24.23 -1.69
N GLN A 149 10.83 -23.34 -0.78
CA GLN A 149 11.89 -23.56 0.21
C GLN A 149 11.51 -24.60 1.28
N LEU A 150 10.22 -24.87 1.45
CA LEU A 150 9.69 -25.96 2.28
C LEU A 150 9.63 -27.30 1.55
N GLY A 151 10.10 -27.36 0.29
CA GLY A 151 10.01 -28.56 -0.54
C GLY A 151 8.60 -28.83 -1.08
N LEU A 152 7.71 -27.84 -1.01
CA LEU A 152 6.34 -27.91 -1.52
C LEU A 152 6.31 -27.34 -2.93
N ASN A 153 6.60 -28.16 -3.94
CA ASN A 153 6.57 -27.78 -5.34
C ASN A 153 5.14 -27.79 -5.86
N PHE A 154 4.42 -26.69 -5.69
CA PHE A 154 3.21 -26.46 -6.46
C PHE A 154 3.62 -25.90 -7.83
N HIS A 155 3.29 -26.59 -8.89
CA HIS A 155 3.46 -26.11 -10.26
C HIS A 155 2.54 -24.89 -10.46
N TYR A 156 3.04 -23.71 -10.16
CA TYR A 156 2.44 -22.46 -10.59
C TYR A 156 3.10 -22.09 -11.92
N GLY A 157 2.38 -22.28 -13.00
CA GLY A 157 2.66 -21.88 -14.39
C GLY A 157 4.10 -21.60 -14.77
N GLU A 158 4.49 -21.90 -15.96
CA GLU A 158 5.83 -21.70 -16.54
C GLU A 158 6.33 -20.25 -16.43
N ASN A 159 6.71 -19.82 -15.23
CA ASN A 159 7.39 -18.55 -15.04
C ASN A 159 8.88 -18.84 -14.76
N HIS A 160 9.73 -18.55 -15.75
CA HIS A 160 11.18 -18.71 -15.72
C HIS A 160 11.90 -18.04 -14.52
N ALA A 161 11.24 -17.14 -13.79
CA ALA A 161 11.77 -16.55 -12.56
C ALA A 161 12.00 -17.56 -11.42
N ILE A 162 11.37 -18.76 -11.49
CA ILE A 162 11.48 -19.80 -10.48
C ILE A 162 12.70 -20.70 -10.76
N ASP A 163 13.26 -20.70 -11.97
CA ASP A 163 14.36 -21.60 -12.32
C ASP A 163 15.65 -21.27 -11.57
N HIS A 164 15.94 -20.01 -11.25
CA HIS A 164 17.06 -19.63 -10.39
C HIS A 164 16.84 -20.05 -8.92
N VAL A 165 15.59 -20.05 -8.45
CA VAL A 165 15.20 -20.52 -7.10
C VAL A 165 15.20 -22.05 -7.06
N ALA A 166 14.95 -22.74 -8.17
CA ALA A 166 14.95 -24.20 -8.26
C ALA A 166 16.28 -24.85 -7.89
N GLN A 167 17.41 -24.14 -8.10
CA GLN A 167 18.74 -24.63 -7.69
C GLN A 167 18.97 -24.59 -6.18
N ILE A 168 18.12 -23.93 -5.41
CA ILE A 168 18.26 -23.67 -3.99
C ILE A 168 17.32 -24.56 -3.16
N LEU A 169 16.53 -25.41 -3.82
CA LEU A 169 15.52 -26.24 -3.15
C LEU A 169 16.15 -27.44 -2.45
N PRO A 170 15.63 -27.84 -1.27
CA PRO A 170 16.01 -29.09 -0.64
C PRO A 170 15.60 -30.26 -1.53
N ILE A 171 16.59 -31.05 -1.98
CA ILE A 171 16.41 -32.09 -3.02
C ILE A 171 16.03 -33.45 -2.43
N GLY A 172 16.28 -33.71 -1.13
CA GLY A 172 16.08 -35.00 -0.49
C GLY A 172 15.14 -34.95 0.72
N TRP A 173 14.47 -36.08 1.04
CA TRP A 173 13.61 -36.17 2.21
C TRP A 173 14.31 -35.80 3.52
N LEU A 174 15.60 -36.10 3.64
CA LEU A 174 16.40 -35.75 4.81
C LEU A 174 16.53 -34.23 4.93
N GLN A 175 16.87 -33.55 3.85
CA GLN A 175 17.00 -32.09 3.83
C GLN A 175 15.64 -31.42 4.11
N ILE A 176 14.57 -31.88 3.46
CA ILE A 176 13.20 -31.39 3.70
C ILE A 176 12.83 -31.54 5.18
N SER A 177 13.09 -32.69 5.80
CA SER A 177 12.78 -32.92 7.22
C SER A 177 13.60 -32.00 8.14
N GLN A 178 14.88 -31.76 7.82
CA GLN A 178 15.75 -30.84 8.55
C GLN A 178 15.25 -29.38 8.43
N VAL A 179 14.86 -28.95 7.23
CA VAL A 179 14.27 -27.61 6.99
C VAL A 179 12.99 -27.44 7.81
N TRP A 180 12.05 -28.41 7.75
CA TRP A 180 10.82 -28.36 8.55
C TRP A 180 11.11 -28.36 10.05
N GLY A 181 12.05 -29.16 10.52
CA GLY A 181 12.46 -29.18 11.92
C GLY A 181 12.98 -27.81 12.39
N LEU A 182 13.84 -27.18 11.58
CA LEU A 182 14.36 -25.84 11.88
C LEU A 182 13.28 -24.76 11.79
N VAL A 183 12.38 -24.82 10.81
CA VAL A 183 11.27 -23.85 10.69
C VAL A 183 10.35 -23.94 11.91
N VAL A 184 9.94 -25.14 12.33
CA VAL A 184 9.11 -25.35 13.52
C VAL A 184 9.83 -24.84 14.77
N LEU A 185 11.12 -25.17 14.94
CA LEU A 185 11.92 -24.67 16.06
C LEU A 185 12.02 -23.14 16.04
N GLY A 186 12.23 -22.55 14.87
CA GLY A 186 12.26 -21.09 14.69
C GLY A 186 10.95 -20.42 15.12
N LEU A 187 9.82 -20.98 14.68
CA LEU A 187 8.50 -20.48 15.09
C LEU A 187 8.27 -20.62 16.59
N LEU A 188 8.69 -21.73 17.19
CA LEU A 188 8.61 -21.93 18.65
C LEU A 188 9.43 -20.88 19.41
N ILE A 189 10.62 -20.54 18.91
CA ILE A 189 11.45 -19.49 19.52
C ILE A 189 10.79 -18.12 19.32
N ILE A 190 10.34 -17.79 18.10
CA ILE A 190 9.75 -16.48 17.79
C ILE A 190 8.49 -16.20 18.62
N TYR A 191 7.61 -17.18 18.78
CA TYR A 191 6.37 -17.02 19.57
C TYR A 191 6.54 -17.30 21.06
N GLY A 192 7.55 -18.08 21.44
CA GLY A 192 7.83 -18.45 22.83
C GLY A 192 8.64 -17.40 23.59
N LEU A 193 9.70 -16.88 22.96
CA LEU A 193 10.64 -15.96 23.62
C LEU A 193 9.98 -14.67 24.14
N PRO A 194 9.01 -14.03 23.47
CA PRO A 194 8.36 -12.82 24.01
C PRO A 194 7.59 -13.03 25.32
N ARG A 195 7.29 -14.30 25.68
CA ARG A 195 6.68 -14.66 26.97
C ARG A 195 7.71 -14.66 28.11
N LEU A 196 8.99 -14.85 27.79
CA LEU A 196 10.10 -14.90 28.74
C LEU A 196 10.80 -13.54 28.85
N THR A 197 11.09 -12.90 27.72
CA THR A 197 11.75 -11.58 27.66
C THR A 197 11.32 -10.81 26.43
N ARG A 198 11.20 -9.50 26.57
CA ARG A 198 10.94 -8.55 25.48
C ARG A 198 12.14 -7.66 25.17
N LEU A 199 13.28 -7.91 25.83
CA LEU A 199 14.49 -7.08 25.66
C LEU A 199 15.20 -7.28 24.33
N VAL A 200 15.02 -8.46 23.70
CA VAL A 200 15.69 -8.80 22.44
C VAL A 200 14.65 -9.23 21.42
N PRO A 201 14.77 -8.80 20.14
CA PRO A 201 13.88 -9.25 19.07
C PRO A 201 13.91 -10.77 18.92
N SER A 202 12.76 -11.42 19.06
CA SER A 202 12.69 -12.88 19.03
C SER A 202 13.11 -13.48 17.69
N GLN A 203 12.87 -12.76 16.60
CA GLN A 203 13.30 -13.14 15.25
C GLN A 203 14.84 -13.22 15.15
N LEU A 204 15.56 -12.24 15.73
CA LEU A 204 17.03 -12.25 15.76
C LEU A 204 17.56 -13.45 16.55
N VAL A 205 16.99 -13.72 17.73
CA VAL A 205 17.40 -14.86 18.55
C VAL A 205 17.15 -16.18 17.83
N ALA A 206 16.01 -16.31 17.14
CA ALA A 206 15.72 -17.49 16.34
C ALA A 206 16.77 -17.69 15.24
N ILE A 207 17.11 -16.64 14.48
CA ILE A 207 18.12 -16.72 13.43
C ILE A 207 19.47 -17.16 14.00
N ILE A 208 19.93 -16.56 15.09
CA ILE A 208 21.21 -16.90 15.72
C ILE A 208 21.22 -18.36 16.17
N ILE A 209 20.18 -18.81 16.87
CA ILE A 209 20.10 -20.20 17.39
C ILE A 209 20.04 -21.19 16.23
N LEU A 210 19.22 -20.94 15.20
CA LEU A 210 19.09 -21.83 14.06
C LEU A 210 20.38 -21.89 13.23
N THR A 211 21.10 -20.76 13.10
CA THR A 211 22.41 -20.72 12.44
C THR A 211 23.45 -21.52 13.22
N LEU A 212 23.50 -21.36 14.56
CA LEU A 212 24.41 -22.13 15.40
C LEU A 212 24.14 -23.63 15.33
N ILE A 213 22.87 -24.04 15.28
CA ILE A 213 22.48 -25.44 15.12
C ILE A 213 22.89 -25.96 13.74
N SER A 214 22.60 -25.19 12.68
CA SER A 214 22.93 -25.57 11.29
C SER A 214 24.43 -25.76 11.10
N VAL A 215 25.24 -24.80 11.56
CA VAL A 215 26.70 -24.85 11.47
C VAL A 215 27.29 -25.91 12.40
N GLY A 216 26.81 -25.97 13.67
CA GLY A 216 27.33 -26.92 14.68
C GLY A 216 27.07 -28.37 14.36
N LEU A 217 25.95 -28.67 13.71
CA LEU A 217 25.59 -30.04 13.26
C LEU A 217 26.01 -30.29 11.80
N SER A 218 26.66 -29.33 11.15
CA SER A 218 27.08 -29.39 9.74
C SER A 218 25.95 -29.86 8.82
N LEU A 219 24.75 -29.27 8.98
CA LEU A 219 23.60 -29.66 8.20
C LEU A 219 23.78 -29.23 6.72
N ASP A 220 23.51 -30.16 5.81
CA ASP A 220 23.56 -29.90 4.36
C ASP A 220 22.21 -29.36 3.89
N ILE A 221 21.95 -28.10 4.21
CA ILE A 221 20.70 -27.38 3.88
C ILE A 221 21.04 -26.04 3.20
N PRO A 222 20.10 -25.49 2.39
CA PRO A 222 20.30 -24.20 1.75
C PRO A 222 20.53 -23.08 2.77
N THR A 223 21.51 -22.20 2.48
CA THR A 223 21.84 -21.02 3.26
C THR A 223 21.72 -19.75 2.42
N VAL A 224 21.85 -18.58 3.04
CA VAL A 224 21.82 -17.29 2.32
C VAL A 224 22.87 -17.23 1.20
N LYS A 225 24.01 -17.90 1.37
CA LYS A 225 25.05 -18.00 0.34
C LYS A 225 24.53 -18.62 -0.96
N SER A 226 23.56 -19.54 -0.88
CA SER A 226 22.96 -20.17 -2.07
C SER A 226 21.97 -19.29 -2.82
N LEU A 227 21.48 -18.18 -2.21
CA LEU A 227 20.59 -17.23 -2.88
C LEU A 227 21.32 -16.30 -3.85
N GLY A 228 22.64 -16.10 -3.69
CA GLY A 228 23.42 -15.20 -4.50
C GLY A 228 24.44 -14.39 -3.71
N ASP A 229 24.95 -13.35 -4.33
CA ASP A 229 26.04 -12.57 -3.76
C ASP A 229 25.58 -11.64 -2.63
N LEU A 230 26.38 -11.61 -1.57
CA LEU A 230 26.29 -10.61 -0.49
C LEU A 230 27.24 -9.43 -0.78
N PRO A 231 26.90 -8.23 -0.30
CA PRO A 231 27.73 -7.04 -0.50
C PRO A 231 29.18 -7.28 -0.08
N GLN A 232 30.11 -6.90 -0.97
CA GLN A 232 31.57 -6.93 -0.69
C GLN A 232 32.08 -5.58 -0.23
N GLY A 233 31.27 -4.52 -0.30
CA GLY A 233 31.67 -3.16 0.03
C GLY A 233 30.48 -2.21 0.06
N LEU A 234 30.75 -0.94 -0.13
CA LEU A 234 29.73 0.09 -0.22
C LEU A 234 28.96 -0.01 -1.56
N PRO A 235 27.67 0.36 -1.59
CA PRO A 235 26.92 0.43 -2.84
C PRO A 235 27.57 1.41 -3.80
N THR A 236 27.73 1.01 -5.06
CA THR A 236 28.31 1.81 -6.12
C THR A 236 27.23 2.42 -6.99
N PHE A 237 27.47 3.64 -7.47
CA PHE A 237 26.56 4.29 -8.39
C PHE A 237 26.46 3.51 -9.71
N SER A 238 25.26 3.16 -10.11
CA SER A 238 24.97 2.46 -11.35
C SER A 238 23.74 3.06 -12.01
N PHE A 239 23.90 3.54 -13.24
CA PHE A 239 22.77 4.05 -14.01
C PHE A 239 22.20 2.91 -14.87
N PRO A 240 20.88 2.60 -14.78
CA PRO A 240 20.33 1.39 -15.39
C PRO A 240 20.17 1.46 -16.92
N PHE A 241 20.16 2.66 -17.50
CA PHE A 241 19.98 2.83 -18.94
C PHE A 241 21.30 2.86 -19.68
N GLY A 242 21.37 2.18 -20.83
CA GLY A 242 22.56 2.11 -21.67
C GLY A 242 22.45 1.05 -22.75
N SER A 243 23.58 0.40 -23.07
CA SER A 243 23.62 -0.71 -24.02
C SER A 243 23.30 -2.03 -23.32
N VAL A 244 22.56 -2.90 -24.01
CA VAL A 244 22.28 -4.26 -23.51
C VAL A 244 23.58 -5.04 -23.31
N ALA A 245 24.56 -4.86 -24.20
CA ALA A 245 25.89 -5.47 -24.07
C ALA A 245 26.65 -5.09 -22.77
N ASP A 246 26.27 -3.97 -22.14
CA ASP A 246 26.82 -3.52 -20.84
C ASP A 246 25.92 -3.96 -19.65
N GLY A 247 24.98 -4.87 -19.87
CA GLY A 247 23.99 -5.29 -18.85
C GLY A 247 23.01 -4.19 -18.46
N LYS A 248 22.75 -3.22 -19.36
CA LYS A 248 21.88 -2.07 -19.12
C LYS A 248 20.67 -2.10 -20.04
N VAL A 249 19.62 -1.43 -19.61
CA VAL A 249 18.36 -1.38 -20.36
C VAL A 249 18.42 -0.26 -21.40
N PRO A 250 18.04 -0.51 -22.67
CA PRO A 250 18.02 0.54 -23.70
C PRO A 250 16.97 1.60 -23.35
N PHE A 251 17.33 2.87 -23.59
CA PHE A 251 16.41 3.99 -23.38
C PHE A 251 15.50 4.14 -24.61
N ASN A 252 14.47 3.32 -24.71
CA ASN A 252 13.51 3.31 -25.81
C ASN A 252 12.07 3.17 -25.32
N LEU A 253 11.10 3.32 -26.23
CA LEU A 253 9.68 3.27 -25.94
C LEU A 253 9.22 1.87 -25.49
N GLU A 254 9.85 0.83 -25.99
CA GLU A 254 9.56 -0.56 -25.63
C GLU A 254 9.90 -0.84 -24.17
N THR A 255 11.12 -0.48 -23.76
CA THR A 255 11.54 -0.54 -22.35
C THR A 255 10.61 0.25 -21.45
N PHE A 256 10.25 1.47 -21.87
CA PHE A 256 9.33 2.29 -21.10
C PHE A 256 7.95 1.63 -20.96
N GLY A 257 7.45 0.99 -22.02
CA GLY A 257 6.20 0.22 -22.01
C GLY A 257 6.22 -0.96 -21.03
N LEU A 258 7.37 -1.64 -20.89
CA LEU A 258 7.57 -2.74 -19.95
C LEU A 258 7.68 -2.26 -18.49
N VAL A 259 8.42 -1.18 -18.26
CA VAL A 259 8.73 -0.65 -16.92
C VAL A 259 7.58 0.15 -16.31
N LEU A 260 6.85 0.91 -17.14
CA LEU A 260 5.81 1.85 -16.70
C LEU A 260 4.70 1.23 -15.83
N PRO A 261 4.09 0.09 -16.20
CA PRO A 261 3.03 -0.51 -15.40
C PRO A 261 3.52 -0.90 -13.99
N THR A 262 4.70 -1.51 -13.91
CA THR A 262 5.32 -1.91 -12.64
C THR A 262 5.67 -0.68 -11.79
N ALA A 263 6.26 0.35 -12.39
CA ALA A 263 6.62 1.58 -11.68
C ALA A 263 5.39 2.31 -11.13
N LEU A 264 4.30 2.40 -11.91
CA LEU A 264 3.03 2.97 -11.45
C LEU A 264 2.44 2.14 -10.30
N ALA A 265 2.44 0.81 -10.44
CA ALA A 265 1.95 -0.10 -9.41
C ALA A 265 2.71 0.08 -8.09
N ILE A 266 4.05 0.07 -8.13
CA ILE A 266 4.91 0.27 -6.95
C ILE A 266 4.71 1.67 -6.36
N SER A 267 4.56 2.71 -7.21
CA SER A 267 4.37 4.07 -6.71
C SER A 267 3.07 4.22 -5.91
N LEU A 268 1.99 3.60 -6.36
CA LEU A 268 0.68 3.66 -5.69
C LEU A 268 0.65 2.78 -4.44
N VAL A 269 1.03 1.50 -4.58
CA VAL A 269 1.03 0.53 -3.47
C VAL A 269 2.01 0.96 -2.38
N GLY A 270 3.23 1.35 -2.75
CA GLY A 270 4.24 1.81 -1.80
C GLY A 270 3.82 3.06 -1.04
N LEU A 271 3.17 4.05 -1.69
CA LEU A 271 2.63 5.21 -0.98
C LEU A 271 1.45 4.84 -0.08
N MET A 272 0.60 3.90 -0.50
CA MET A 272 -0.51 3.42 0.32
C MET A 272 0.00 2.80 1.63
N GLU A 273 0.99 1.89 1.56
CA GLU A 273 1.61 1.31 2.76
C GLU A 273 2.34 2.37 3.61
N THR A 274 3.03 3.30 2.95
CA THR A 274 3.72 4.40 3.64
C THR A 274 2.75 5.27 4.41
N PHE A 275 1.61 5.66 3.83
CA PHE A 275 0.63 6.50 4.51
C PHE A 275 -0.12 5.75 5.61
N LEU A 276 -0.38 4.45 5.43
CA LEU A 276 -0.92 3.60 6.49
C LEU A 276 0.05 3.54 7.69
N THR A 277 1.33 3.30 7.42
CA THR A 277 2.37 3.31 8.45
C THR A 277 2.47 4.66 9.15
N GLN A 278 2.40 5.75 8.38
CA GLN A 278 2.42 7.11 8.89
C GLN A 278 1.24 7.40 9.81
N ASP A 279 0.02 7.00 9.44
CA ASP A 279 -1.17 7.16 10.27
C ASP A 279 -1.05 6.36 11.57
N ILE A 280 -0.60 5.10 11.50
CA ILE A 280 -0.37 4.27 12.70
C ILE A 280 0.64 4.93 13.64
N LEU A 281 1.74 5.45 13.12
CA LEU A 281 2.74 6.12 13.93
C LEU A 281 2.26 7.45 14.49
N ASP A 282 1.49 8.21 13.73
CA ASP A 282 0.88 9.45 14.20
C ASP A 282 -0.07 9.18 15.37
N ASP A 283 -0.87 8.11 15.30
CA ASP A 283 -1.76 7.66 16.37
C ASP A 283 -0.96 7.18 17.61
N VAL A 284 0.04 6.31 17.42
CA VAL A 284 0.85 5.75 18.52
C VAL A 284 1.65 6.84 19.24
N THR A 285 2.07 7.89 18.56
CA THR A 285 2.91 8.96 19.14
C THR A 285 2.16 10.25 19.45
N ASP A 286 0.84 10.29 19.19
CA ASP A 286 0.00 11.51 19.33
C ASP A 286 0.61 12.72 18.60
N THR A 287 1.03 12.50 17.36
CA THR A 287 1.65 13.52 16.49
C THR A 287 0.94 13.59 15.16
N THR A 288 1.22 14.63 14.39
CA THR A 288 0.72 14.77 13.01
C THR A 288 1.90 15.00 12.08
N SER A 289 1.86 14.42 10.91
CA SER A 289 2.91 14.52 9.92
C SER A 289 2.37 14.84 8.51
N ASN A 290 3.25 15.31 7.61
CA ASN A 290 2.85 15.78 6.29
C ASN A 290 3.03 14.69 5.23
N LYS A 291 1.92 14.10 4.78
CA LYS A 291 1.90 13.03 3.77
C LYS A 291 2.49 13.44 2.42
N ASN A 292 2.35 14.71 2.01
CA ASN A 292 2.92 15.16 0.73
C ASN A 292 4.45 15.30 0.80
N VAL A 293 4.98 15.70 1.96
CA VAL A 293 6.43 15.73 2.21
C VAL A 293 6.96 14.31 2.23
N GLU A 294 6.24 13.40 2.89
CA GLU A 294 6.61 11.98 2.95
C GLU A 294 6.61 11.35 1.55
N ALA A 295 5.59 11.58 0.71
CA ALA A 295 5.54 11.07 -0.66
C ALA A 295 6.76 11.50 -1.50
N ARG A 296 7.16 12.78 -1.38
CA ARG A 296 8.35 13.28 -2.06
C ARG A 296 9.63 12.66 -1.51
N GLY A 297 9.72 12.55 -0.19
CA GLY A 297 10.85 11.89 0.47
C GLY A 297 10.98 10.44 0.04
N GLN A 298 9.89 9.70 0.01
CA GLN A 298 9.82 8.32 -0.44
C GLN A 298 10.26 8.19 -1.91
N GLY A 299 9.82 9.12 -2.76
CA GLY A 299 10.25 9.16 -4.16
C GLY A 299 11.74 9.39 -4.32
N ILE A 300 12.33 10.35 -3.59
CA ILE A 300 13.78 10.60 -3.60
C ILE A 300 14.51 9.35 -3.09
N ALA A 301 14.02 8.71 -2.03
CA ALA A 301 14.64 7.52 -1.45
C ALA A 301 14.64 6.35 -2.45
N ASN A 302 13.54 6.13 -3.18
CA ASN A 302 13.46 5.10 -4.22
C ASN A 302 14.39 5.37 -5.40
N MET A 303 14.52 6.63 -5.83
CA MET A 303 15.48 7.00 -6.88
C MET A 303 16.94 6.75 -6.43
N VAL A 304 17.29 7.16 -5.20
CA VAL A 304 18.63 6.93 -4.65
C VAL A 304 18.89 5.43 -4.53
N SER A 305 17.97 4.65 -3.96
CA SER A 305 18.10 3.20 -3.87
C SER A 305 18.41 2.57 -5.24
N SER A 306 17.62 2.91 -6.25
CA SER A 306 17.76 2.37 -7.60
C SER A 306 19.08 2.78 -8.27
N LEU A 307 19.58 3.98 -8.02
CA LEU A 307 20.86 4.44 -8.56
C LEU A 307 22.08 3.79 -7.87
N PHE A 308 21.89 3.23 -6.69
CA PHE A 308 22.95 2.53 -5.95
C PHE A 308 22.74 1.00 -5.90
N GLY A 309 22.05 0.45 -6.90
CA GLY A 309 21.90 -1.00 -7.06
C GLY A 309 20.92 -1.64 -6.07
N GLY A 310 20.08 -0.84 -5.41
CA GLY A 310 19.04 -1.32 -4.51
C GLY A 310 17.67 -1.42 -5.18
N MET A 311 16.79 -2.21 -4.60
CA MET A 311 15.38 -2.29 -5.01
C MET A 311 14.56 -1.14 -4.42
N ALA A 312 13.41 -0.85 -5.03
CA ALA A 312 12.45 0.08 -4.48
C ALA A 312 11.73 -0.52 -3.26
N GLY A 313 11.31 0.37 -2.37
CA GLY A 313 10.63 -0.02 -1.14
C GLY A 313 9.64 1.03 -0.66
N CYS A 314 9.13 0.84 0.55
CA CYS A 314 8.22 1.74 1.23
C CYS A 314 8.37 1.62 2.75
N ALA A 315 7.53 2.34 3.52
CA ALA A 315 7.59 2.27 4.97
C ALA A 315 7.11 0.90 5.49
N LEU A 316 7.86 0.36 6.45
CA LEU A 316 7.55 -0.89 7.14
C LEU A 316 6.80 -0.61 8.43
N VAL A 317 5.57 -1.09 8.55
CA VAL A 317 4.74 -0.92 9.77
C VAL A 317 5.42 -1.53 10.99
N GLY A 318 5.82 -2.80 10.91
CA GLY A 318 6.39 -3.56 12.03
C GLY A 318 7.64 -2.90 12.60
N GLN A 319 8.61 -2.56 11.75
CA GLN A 319 9.89 -1.94 12.14
C GLN A 319 9.69 -0.51 12.62
N SER A 320 8.74 0.22 12.06
CA SER A 320 8.43 1.59 12.48
C SER A 320 7.78 1.61 13.88
N VAL A 321 6.85 0.70 14.14
CA VAL A 321 6.25 0.51 15.47
C VAL A 321 7.33 0.03 16.46
N MET A 322 8.13 -0.98 16.10
CA MET A 322 9.26 -1.46 16.91
C MET A 322 10.23 -0.32 17.25
N ASN A 323 10.57 0.53 16.28
CA ASN A 323 11.42 1.69 16.50
C ASN A 323 10.84 2.62 17.58
N THR A 324 9.55 2.95 17.46
CA THR A 324 8.89 3.85 18.41
C THR A 324 8.69 3.20 19.79
N GLU A 325 8.37 1.91 19.87
CA GLU A 325 8.24 1.17 21.14
C GLU A 325 9.57 1.07 21.90
N ASN A 326 10.70 0.94 21.18
CA ASN A 326 12.03 0.96 21.76
C ASN A 326 12.56 2.37 22.08
N GLY A 327 11.75 3.40 21.86
CA GLY A 327 12.04 4.78 22.26
C GLY A 327 12.60 5.65 21.15
N GLY A 328 12.68 5.17 19.90
CA GLY A 328 13.03 5.97 18.73
C GLY A 328 11.96 7.05 18.50
N ARG A 329 12.39 8.31 18.40
CA ARG A 329 11.47 9.45 18.21
C ARG A 329 11.93 10.43 17.15
N THR A 330 13.18 10.37 16.76
CA THR A 330 13.79 11.37 15.89
C THR A 330 14.29 10.75 14.58
N ARG A 331 14.71 11.60 13.66
CA ARG A 331 15.33 11.19 12.39
C ARG A 331 16.62 10.39 12.61
N LEU A 332 17.28 10.60 13.78
CA LEU A 332 18.54 9.91 14.12
C LEU A 332 18.30 8.39 14.24
N SER A 333 17.18 7.93 14.79
CA SER A 333 16.90 6.49 14.90
C SER A 333 16.81 5.82 13.52
N THR A 334 16.13 6.46 12.57
CA THR A 334 16.01 5.97 11.19
C THR A 334 17.35 6.02 10.44
N LEU A 335 18.12 7.11 10.57
CA LEU A 335 19.46 7.21 10.00
C LEU A 335 20.37 6.12 10.55
N PHE A 336 20.37 5.95 11.86
CA PHE A 336 21.25 5.00 12.53
C PHE A 336 20.86 3.55 12.21
N SER A 337 19.59 3.25 11.98
CA SER A 337 19.18 1.91 11.53
C SER A 337 19.80 1.58 10.16
N GLY A 338 19.74 2.49 9.20
CA GLY A 338 20.33 2.28 7.88
C GLY A 338 21.85 2.15 7.94
N VAL A 339 22.54 3.05 8.66
CA VAL A 339 24.01 3.01 8.81
C VAL A 339 24.45 1.75 9.53
N SER A 340 23.81 1.37 10.63
CA SER A 340 24.13 0.15 11.37
C SER A 340 23.91 -1.10 10.52
N LEU A 341 22.84 -1.13 9.72
CA LEU A 341 22.59 -2.21 8.77
C LEU A 341 23.75 -2.37 7.79
N LEU A 342 24.19 -1.28 7.15
CA LEU A 342 25.33 -1.33 6.24
C LEU A 342 26.61 -1.83 6.92
N LEU A 343 26.91 -1.32 8.11
CA LEU A 343 28.10 -1.75 8.88
C LEU A 343 28.04 -3.24 9.21
N MET A 344 26.86 -3.74 9.64
CA MET A 344 26.66 -5.16 9.93
C MET A 344 26.80 -6.03 8.68
N ILE A 345 26.34 -5.58 7.53
CA ILE A 345 26.45 -6.33 6.28
C ILE A 345 27.92 -6.42 5.83
N VAL A 346 28.63 -5.29 5.81
CA VAL A 346 30.03 -5.24 5.34
C VAL A 346 30.96 -6.05 6.26
N TRP A 347 30.81 -5.91 7.58
CA TRP A 347 31.67 -6.61 8.54
C TRP A 347 31.15 -7.99 8.93
N GLY A 348 29.84 -8.20 8.92
CA GLY A 348 29.18 -9.45 9.30
C GLY A 348 28.93 -10.42 8.16
N ARG A 349 29.40 -10.13 6.94
CA ARG A 349 29.14 -10.93 5.72
C ARG A 349 29.34 -12.42 5.93
N THR A 350 30.45 -12.83 6.54
CA THR A 350 30.79 -14.24 6.80
C THR A 350 29.73 -14.96 7.65
N TYR A 351 29.15 -14.26 8.63
CA TYR A 351 28.11 -14.84 9.49
C TYR A 351 26.74 -14.83 8.81
N ILE A 352 26.45 -13.80 8.00
CA ILE A 352 25.16 -13.66 7.30
C ILE A 352 25.02 -14.73 6.22
N GLN A 353 26.08 -15.07 5.50
CA GLN A 353 26.05 -16.10 4.45
C GLN A 353 25.74 -17.50 4.97
N ASP A 354 26.03 -17.79 6.24
CA ASP A 354 25.79 -19.09 6.88
C ASP A 354 24.39 -19.20 7.49
N ILE A 355 23.57 -18.16 7.43
CA ILE A 355 22.17 -18.21 7.90
C ILE A 355 21.39 -19.23 7.06
N PRO A 356 20.78 -20.26 7.68
CA PRO A 356 19.98 -21.22 6.94
C PRO A 356 18.68 -20.60 6.40
N MET A 357 18.31 -20.94 5.19
CA MET A 357 17.08 -20.47 4.57
C MET A 357 15.85 -20.79 5.42
N ALA A 358 15.86 -21.91 6.13
CA ALA A 358 14.83 -22.28 7.10
C ALA A 358 14.57 -21.22 8.18
N ALA A 359 15.62 -20.49 8.62
CA ALA A 359 15.47 -19.40 9.59
C ALA A 359 14.73 -18.20 8.96
N LEU A 360 15.05 -17.85 7.71
CA LEU A 360 14.36 -16.78 6.97
C LEU A 360 12.90 -17.15 6.70
N VAL A 361 12.63 -18.42 6.34
CA VAL A 361 11.26 -18.93 6.15
C VAL A 361 10.44 -18.81 7.44
N ALA A 362 10.99 -19.16 8.61
CA ALA A 362 10.29 -18.99 9.88
C ALA A 362 9.94 -17.50 10.16
N VAL A 363 10.88 -16.59 9.88
CA VAL A 363 10.63 -15.14 9.99
C VAL A 363 9.56 -14.71 9.01
N MET A 364 9.63 -15.14 7.74
CA MET A 364 8.67 -14.74 6.70
C MET A 364 7.26 -15.26 6.98
N ILE A 365 7.10 -16.48 7.52
CA ILE A 365 5.81 -17.00 7.99
C ILE A 365 5.25 -16.08 9.10
N THR A 366 6.11 -15.66 10.03
CA THR A 366 5.68 -14.75 11.11
C THR A 366 5.23 -13.40 10.55
N ILE A 367 5.96 -12.86 9.57
CA ILE A 367 5.60 -11.60 8.89
C ILE A 367 4.26 -11.76 8.15
N ALA A 368 4.08 -12.86 7.40
CA ALA A 368 2.82 -13.15 6.72
C ALA A 368 1.63 -13.18 7.70
N VAL A 369 1.79 -13.86 8.84
CA VAL A 369 0.75 -13.94 9.88
C VAL A 369 0.48 -12.58 10.52
N SER A 370 1.51 -11.78 10.78
CA SER A 370 1.34 -10.45 11.37
C SER A 370 0.79 -9.41 10.40
N THR A 371 1.02 -9.58 9.11
CA THR A 371 0.48 -8.73 8.04
C THR A 371 -1.01 -8.98 7.83
N ALA A 372 -1.48 -10.22 8.02
CA ALA A 372 -2.88 -10.58 7.80
C ALA A 372 -3.82 -9.83 8.76
N ASP A 373 -4.86 -9.20 8.21
CA ASP A 373 -5.94 -8.58 8.99
C ASP A 373 -6.90 -9.67 9.52
N THR A 374 -6.44 -10.38 10.55
CA THR A 374 -7.24 -11.43 11.22
C THR A 374 -8.47 -10.88 11.93
N SER A 375 -8.44 -9.61 12.33
CA SER A 375 -9.56 -8.94 12.99
C SER A 375 -10.70 -8.67 12.01
N GLY A 376 -10.40 -8.19 10.83
CA GLY A 376 -11.33 -8.03 9.72
C GLY A 376 -11.98 -9.36 9.33
N LEU A 377 -11.17 -10.43 9.20
CA LEU A 377 -11.67 -11.76 8.88
C LEU A 377 -12.61 -12.33 9.96
N ARG A 378 -12.29 -12.18 11.23
CA ARG A 378 -13.14 -12.66 12.35
C ARG A 378 -14.45 -11.89 12.47
N ASN A 379 -14.46 -10.63 12.07
CA ASN A 379 -15.62 -9.76 12.19
C ASN A 379 -16.42 -9.62 10.89
N LEU A 380 -16.19 -10.45 9.88
CA LEU A 380 -16.88 -10.40 8.58
C LEU A 380 -18.42 -10.32 8.70
N ALA A 381 -18.98 -11.04 9.67
CA ALA A 381 -20.43 -11.01 9.92
C ALA A 381 -20.95 -9.68 10.50
N LYS A 382 -20.08 -8.87 11.10
CA LYS A 382 -20.42 -7.56 11.70
C LYS A 382 -20.13 -6.39 10.76
N ILE A 383 -19.29 -6.61 9.76
CA ILE A 383 -18.91 -5.60 8.77
C ILE A 383 -20.08 -5.42 7.77
N PRO A 384 -20.35 -4.20 7.31
CA PRO A 384 -21.36 -3.97 6.27
C PRO A 384 -21.07 -4.81 5.02
N ARG A 385 -22.09 -5.42 4.43
CA ARG A 385 -21.94 -6.27 3.22
C ARG A 385 -21.23 -5.57 2.07
N SER A 386 -21.37 -4.24 1.95
CA SER A 386 -20.64 -3.43 0.97
C SER A 386 -19.13 -3.53 1.16
N ASP A 387 -18.66 -3.42 2.40
CA ASP A 387 -17.23 -3.38 2.73
C ASP A 387 -16.62 -4.78 2.61
N THR A 388 -17.39 -5.82 3.00
CA THR A 388 -17.02 -7.22 2.74
C THR A 388 -16.89 -7.52 1.25
N ALA A 389 -17.82 -7.02 0.41
CA ALA A 389 -17.74 -7.20 -1.04
C ALA A 389 -16.51 -6.51 -1.64
N VAL A 390 -16.17 -5.31 -1.16
CA VAL A 390 -14.96 -4.57 -1.56
C VAL A 390 -13.70 -5.33 -1.16
N MET A 391 -13.63 -5.83 0.08
CA MET A 391 -12.49 -6.62 0.57
C MET A 391 -12.29 -7.89 -0.26
N LEU A 392 -13.36 -8.65 -0.50
CA LEU A 392 -13.32 -9.87 -1.31
C LEU A 392 -12.94 -9.58 -2.77
N MET A 393 -13.44 -8.49 -3.35
CA MET A 393 -13.08 -8.08 -4.72
C MET A 393 -11.59 -7.75 -4.84
N THR A 394 -11.06 -6.94 -3.90
CA THR A 394 -9.64 -6.61 -3.86
C THR A 394 -8.78 -7.86 -3.74
N PHE A 395 -9.12 -8.74 -2.82
CA PHE A 395 -8.42 -10.01 -2.60
C PHE A 395 -8.49 -10.92 -3.84
N ALA A 396 -9.69 -11.15 -4.37
CA ALA A 396 -9.90 -12.07 -5.49
C ALA A 396 -9.20 -11.58 -6.77
N VAL A 397 -9.31 -10.30 -7.11
CA VAL A 397 -8.62 -9.73 -8.28
C VAL A 397 -7.12 -9.88 -8.14
N THR A 398 -6.55 -9.60 -6.95
CA THR A 398 -5.12 -9.78 -6.71
C THR A 398 -4.69 -11.23 -6.91
N MET A 399 -5.46 -12.19 -6.40
CA MET A 399 -5.09 -13.62 -6.43
C MET A 399 -5.35 -14.30 -7.77
N LEU A 400 -6.36 -13.84 -8.52
CA LEU A 400 -6.74 -14.44 -9.80
C LEU A 400 -6.00 -13.86 -11.02
N THR A 401 -5.35 -12.70 -10.87
CA THR A 401 -4.50 -12.15 -11.94
C THR A 401 -3.19 -12.92 -12.04
N THR A 402 -2.76 -13.22 -13.27
CA THR A 402 -1.49 -13.88 -13.56
C THR A 402 -0.61 -12.98 -14.43
N PRO A 403 0.56 -12.53 -13.97
CA PRO A 403 1.09 -12.67 -12.59
C PRO A 403 0.23 -11.91 -11.57
N HIS A 404 0.29 -12.33 -10.31
CA HIS A 404 -0.48 -11.70 -9.22
C HIS A 404 -0.25 -10.19 -9.15
N ASN A 405 -1.32 -9.40 -9.29
CA ASN A 405 -1.21 -7.94 -9.40
C ASN A 405 -1.96 -7.22 -8.27
N LEU A 406 -1.21 -6.87 -7.24
CA LEU A 406 -1.71 -6.11 -6.08
C LEU A 406 -2.33 -4.76 -6.47
N ALA A 407 -1.76 -4.08 -7.47
CA ALA A 407 -2.27 -2.78 -7.90
C ALA A 407 -3.63 -2.88 -8.58
N LEU A 408 -3.84 -3.88 -9.44
CA LEU A 408 -5.15 -4.14 -10.06
C LEU A 408 -6.20 -4.49 -9.01
N GLY A 409 -5.83 -5.29 -7.99
CA GLY A 409 -6.72 -5.60 -6.87
C GLY A 409 -7.20 -4.35 -6.14
N VAL A 410 -6.28 -3.45 -5.80
CA VAL A 410 -6.60 -2.18 -5.15
C VAL A 410 -7.50 -1.31 -6.04
N LEU A 411 -7.16 -1.14 -7.32
CA LEU A 411 -7.95 -0.33 -8.25
C LEU A 411 -9.37 -0.87 -8.41
N ALA A 412 -9.52 -2.20 -8.55
CA ALA A 412 -10.83 -2.85 -8.64
C ALA A 412 -11.64 -2.66 -7.35
N GLY A 413 -11.00 -2.78 -6.20
CA GLY A 413 -11.63 -2.55 -4.90
C GLY A 413 -12.10 -1.11 -4.72
N VAL A 414 -11.27 -0.12 -5.06
CA VAL A 414 -11.61 1.31 -4.99
C VAL A 414 -12.77 1.63 -5.95
N ALA A 415 -12.73 1.11 -7.18
CA ALA A 415 -13.81 1.29 -8.15
C ALA A 415 -15.14 0.71 -7.64
N LEU A 416 -15.13 -0.51 -7.12
CA LEU A 416 -16.33 -1.13 -6.53
C LEU A 416 -16.83 -0.35 -5.31
N ALA A 417 -15.93 0.11 -4.45
CA ALA A 417 -16.29 0.91 -3.28
C ALA A 417 -16.98 2.22 -3.68
N GLY A 418 -16.45 2.91 -4.71
CA GLY A 418 -17.08 4.12 -5.24
C GLY A 418 -18.49 3.87 -5.78
N ILE A 419 -18.69 2.76 -6.51
CA ILE A 419 -20.02 2.36 -7.03
C ILE A 419 -20.98 2.06 -5.89
N LEU A 420 -20.57 1.26 -4.89
CA LEU A 420 -21.43 0.89 -3.77
C LEU A 420 -21.75 2.08 -2.87
N PHE A 421 -20.78 2.98 -2.67
CA PHE A 421 -21.00 4.23 -1.95
C PHE A 421 -22.00 5.14 -2.66
N SER A 422 -21.83 5.34 -3.98
CA SER A 422 -22.76 6.14 -4.79
C SER A 422 -24.19 5.59 -4.72
N ARG A 423 -24.34 4.26 -4.81
CA ARG A 423 -25.68 3.60 -4.66
C ARG A 423 -26.28 3.79 -3.26
N LYS A 424 -25.47 3.81 -2.22
CA LYS A 424 -25.91 4.01 -0.84
C LYS A 424 -26.37 5.45 -0.62
N VAL A 425 -25.58 6.42 -1.11
CA VAL A 425 -25.90 7.85 -1.00
C VAL A 425 -27.12 8.22 -1.85
N ALA A 426 -27.30 7.59 -3.02
CA ALA A 426 -28.47 7.82 -3.88
C ALA A 426 -29.81 7.58 -3.18
N LYS A 427 -29.87 6.64 -2.24
CA LYS A 427 -31.07 6.29 -1.48
C LYS A 427 -31.35 7.24 -0.31
N VAL A 428 -30.46 8.18 -0.01
CA VAL A 428 -30.66 9.14 1.09
C VAL A 428 -31.62 10.26 0.71
N ILE A 429 -31.84 10.49 -0.61
CA ILE A 429 -32.84 11.46 -1.03
C ILE A 429 -34.24 10.96 -0.70
N ASN A 430 -35.05 11.81 -0.08
CA ASN A 430 -36.40 11.53 0.26
C ASN A 430 -37.28 12.72 -0.12
N VAL A 431 -38.45 12.42 -0.68
CA VAL A 431 -39.46 13.39 -1.03
C VAL A 431 -40.75 13.00 -0.28
N SER A 432 -41.24 13.90 0.54
CA SER A 432 -42.50 13.72 1.29
C SER A 432 -43.49 14.80 0.92
N VAL A 433 -44.73 14.42 0.81
CA VAL A 433 -45.84 15.31 0.47
C VAL A 433 -46.55 15.74 1.76
N LYS A 434 -46.90 17.02 1.84
CA LYS A 434 -47.78 17.58 2.86
C LYS A 434 -48.89 18.39 2.17
N GLU A 435 -50.10 18.02 2.41
CA GLU A 435 -51.24 18.83 2.04
C GLU A 435 -51.32 20.06 2.95
N VAL A 436 -51.27 21.26 2.35
CA VAL A 436 -51.38 22.51 3.09
C VAL A 436 -52.87 22.91 3.17
N ASN A 437 -53.61 22.75 2.05
CA ASN A 437 -55.03 22.89 1.89
C ASN A 437 -55.49 22.20 0.59
N ASP A 438 -56.78 22.18 0.28
CA ASP A 438 -57.35 21.51 -0.90
C ASP A 438 -56.78 22.03 -2.25
N GLU A 439 -56.16 23.19 -2.27
CA GLU A 439 -55.60 23.83 -3.48
C GLU A 439 -54.09 23.88 -3.53
N GLU A 440 -53.38 23.57 -2.42
CA GLU A 440 -51.90 23.68 -2.32
C GLU A 440 -51.25 22.42 -1.76
N LEU A 441 -50.32 21.83 -2.53
CA LEU A 441 -49.44 20.74 -2.09
C LEU A 441 -48.01 21.25 -1.87
N ARG A 442 -47.40 20.79 -0.77
CA ARG A 442 -45.98 21.06 -0.48
C ARG A 442 -45.21 19.77 -0.48
N TYR A 443 -44.22 19.68 -1.37
CA TYR A 443 -43.24 18.60 -1.43
C TYR A 443 -42.01 19.00 -0.64
N GLU A 444 -41.73 18.33 0.47
CA GLU A 444 -40.51 18.52 1.26
C GLU A 444 -39.43 17.55 0.76
N VAL A 445 -38.36 18.08 0.23
CA VAL A 445 -37.21 17.31 -0.28
C VAL A 445 -36.09 17.35 0.74
N SER A 446 -35.51 16.19 1.06
CA SER A 446 -34.37 16.07 1.96
C SER A 446 -33.31 15.15 1.37
N GLY A 447 -32.03 15.49 1.55
CA GLY A 447 -30.89 14.70 1.10
C GLY A 447 -30.13 15.31 -0.07
N GLN A 448 -29.40 14.47 -0.81
CA GLN A 448 -28.45 14.92 -1.83
C GLN A 448 -29.00 14.63 -3.23
N LEU A 449 -29.17 15.66 -4.05
CA LEU A 449 -29.67 15.55 -5.43
C LEU A 449 -28.49 15.64 -6.41
N PHE A 450 -28.21 14.52 -7.11
CA PHE A 450 -27.14 14.38 -8.08
C PHE A 450 -27.47 13.25 -9.08
N PHE A 451 -26.58 12.98 -10.03
CA PHE A 451 -26.84 12.08 -11.16
C PHE A 451 -27.36 10.69 -10.76
N VAL A 452 -26.92 10.12 -9.62
CA VAL A 452 -27.38 8.78 -9.19
C VAL A 452 -28.70 8.84 -8.44
N SER A 453 -28.96 9.89 -7.64
CA SER A 453 -30.21 10.05 -6.87
C SER A 453 -31.39 10.58 -7.69
N LYS A 454 -31.15 11.08 -8.91
CA LYS A 454 -32.16 11.62 -9.82
C LYS A 454 -33.40 10.74 -9.95
N VAL A 455 -33.22 9.41 -10.09
CA VAL A 455 -34.34 8.48 -10.27
C VAL A 455 -35.24 8.42 -9.05
N TYR A 456 -34.64 8.36 -7.85
CA TYR A 456 -35.41 8.33 -6.59
C TYR A 456 -36.11 9.67 -6.33
N PHE A 457 -35.48 10.79 -6.69
CA PHE A 457 -36.09 12.12 -6.62
C PHE A 457 -37.33 12.19 -7.50
N LEU A 458 -37.22 11.79 -8.78
CA LEU A 458 -38.34 11.85 -9.71
C LEU A 458 -39.51 10.94 -9.32
N GLN A 459 -39.22 9.79 -8.69
CA GLN A 459 -40.25 8.85 -8.20
C GLN A 459 -41.04 9.38 -6.98
N GLY A 460 -40.50 10.36 -6.28
CA GLY A 460 -41.14 10.94 -5.10
C GLY A 460 -42.27 11.95 -5.39
N PHE A 461 -42.51 12.28 -6.66
CA PHE A 461 -43.54 13.22 -7.06
C PHE A 461 -44.68 12.49 -7.76
N ASP A 462 -45.91 12.69 -7.29
CA ASP A 462 -47.11 12.27 -8.03
C ASP A 462 -47.48 13.35 -9.06
N ILE A 463 -47.09 13.11 -10.30
CA ILE A 463 -47.32 14.03 -11.42
C ILE A 463 -48.72 13.97 -12.00
N HIS A 464 -49.61 13.10 -11.47
CA HIS A 464 -51.01 12.99 -11.88
C HIS A 464 -51.94 13.84 -11.01
N GLU A 465 -51.46 14.27 -9.85
CA GLU A 465 -52.18 15.26 -9.04
C GLU A 465 -51.85 16.68 -9.55
N HIS A 466 -52.88 17.44 -9.87
CA HIS A 466 -52.77 18.80 -10.42
C HIS A 466 -53.48 19.83 -9.51
N PRO A 467 -52.95 20.08 -8.30
CA PRO A 467 -53.48 21.17 -7.46
C PRO A 467 -53.13 22.53 -8.11
N ASN A 468 -53.87 23.58 -7.73
CA ASN A 468 -53.62 24.91 -8.28
C ASN A 468 -52.20 25.41 -8.01
N LYS A 469 -51.67 25.08 -6.82
CA LYS A 469 -50.34 25.52 -6.41
C LYS A 469 -49.50 24.37 -5.84
N ILE A 470 -48.20 24.31 -6.25
CA ILE A 470 -47.22 23.34 -5.77
C ILE A 470 -45.99 24.09 -5.25
N THR A 471 -45.66 23.83 -3.99
CA THR A 471 -44.43 24.34 -3.37
C THR A 471 -43.43 23.20 -3.21
N ILE A 472 -42.25 23.30 -3.85
CA ILE A 472 -41.14 22.36 -3.70
C ILE A 472 -40.13 22.97 -2.72
N ASP A 473 -40.09 22.43 -1.51
CA ASP A 473 -39.18 22.88 -0.44
C ASP A 473 -37.89 22.09 -0.44
N MET A 474 -36.81 22.78 -0.81
CA MET A 474 -35.43 22.26 -0.91
C MET A 474 -34.57 22.62 0.31
N SER A 475 -35.16 23.12 1.41
CA SER A 475 -34.43 23.61 2.59
C SER A 475 -33.51 22.56 3.22
N ARG A 476 -33.83 21.26 3.05
CA ARG A 476 -33.07 20.12 3.55
C ARG A 476 -32.37 19.32 2.45
N ALA A 477 -32.34 19.86 1.23
CA ALA A 477 -31.73 19.24 0.09
C ALA A 477 -30.56 20.08 -0.46
N HIS A 478 -29.61 19.41 -1.12
CA HIS A 478 -28.50 20.04 -1.79
C HIS A 478 -28.37 19.51 -3.22
N ILE A 479 -28.22 20.41 -4.20
CA ILE A 479 -28.02 20.05 -5.60
C ILE A 479 -26.53 20.11 -5.91
N TRP A 480 -25.96 18.98 -6.33
CA TRP A 480 -24.51 18.83 -6.54
C TRP A 480 -24.06 19.00 -7.99
N ASP A 481 -24.92 18.67 -8.95
CA ASP A 481 -24.53 18.60 -10.36
C ASP A 481 -25.64 19.01 -11.33
N GLN A 482 -25.27 19.10 -12.61
CA GLN A 482 -26.18 19.44 -13.69
C GLN A 482 -27.37 18.46 -13.78
N SER A 483 -27.18 17.18 -13.44
CA SER A 483 -28.26 16.18 -13.51
C SER A 483 -29.33 16.44 -12.45
N GLY A 484 -28.92 16.95 -11.28
CA GLY A 484 -29.84 17.37 -10.23
C GLY A 484 -30.67 18.58 -10.65
N VAL A 485 -30.05 19.58 -11.26
CA VAL A 485 -30.77 20.74 -11.83
C VAL A 485 -31.75 20.30 -12.91
N ALA A 486 -31.32 19.43 -13.83
CA ALA A 486 -32.19 18.90 -14.87
C ALA A 486 -33.40 18.12 -14.32
N ALA A 487 -33.20 17.35 -13.24
CA ALA A 487 -34.28 16.62 -12.58
C ALA A 487 -35.31 17.57 -11.94
N LEU A 488 -34.84 18.61 -11.24
CA LEU A 488 -35.73 19.63 -10.65
C LEU A 488 -36.52 20.37 -11.74
N ASN A 489 -35.84 20.80 -12.80
CA ASN A 489 -36.52 21.44 -13.95
C ASN A 489 -37.54 20.51 -14.62
N GLN A 490 -37.25 19.21 -14.70
CA GLN A 490 -38.18 18.22 -15.26
C GLN A 490 -39.48 18.13 -14.41
N VAL A 491 -39.38 18.15 -13.09
CA VAL A 491 -40.52 18.13 -12.18
C VAL A 491 -41.32 19.42 -12.32
N ILE A 492 -40.65 20.58 -12.27
CA ILE A 492 -41.26 21.91 -12.43
C ILE A 492 -42.07 21.98 -13.74
N ARG A 493 -41.43 21.56 -14.85
CA ARG A 493 -42.07 21.56 -16.16
C ARG A 493 -43.29 20.66 -16.23
N LYS A 494 -43.24 19.45 -15.65
CA LYS A 494 -44.36 18.50 -15.67
C LYS A 494 -45.58 19.06 -14.93
N PHE A 495 -45.39 19.63 -13.76
CA PHE A 495 -46.49 20.24 -13.01
C PHE A 495 -47.06 21.50 -13.70
N ARG A 496 -46.21 22.35 -14.29
CA ARG A 496 -46.64 23.51 -15.07
C ARG A 496 -47.49 23.10 -16.29
N LEU A 497 -47.09 22.03 -16.98
CA LEU A 497 -47.87 21.47 -18.09
C LEU A 497 -49.20 20.91 -17.64
N GLY A 498 -49.31 20.45 -16.40
CA GLY A 498 -50.58 20.05 -15.76
C GLY A 498 -51.46 21.22 -15.27
N GLY A 499 -50.99 22.47 -15.45
CA GLY A 499 -51.73 23.67 -15.07
C GLY A 499 -51.44 24.20 -13.66
N SER A 500 -50.52 23.60 -12.92
CA SER A 500 -50.18 24.02 -11.55
C SER A 500 -49.17 25.18 -11.57
N GLU A 501 -49.34 26.16 -10.68
CA GLU A 501 -48.30 27.14 -10.37
C GLU A 501 -47.22 26.47 -9.47
N VAL A 502 -45.97 26.48 -9.89
CA VAL A 502 -44.86 25.81 -9.16
C VAL A 502 -43.88 26.84 -8.62
N GLN A 503 -43.68 26.78 -7.30
CA GLN A 503 -42.72 27.59 -6.58
C GLN A 503 -41.66 26.68 -5.93
N VAL A 504 -40.33 27.00 -6.13
CA VAL A 504 -39.23 26.34 -5.45
C VAL A 504 -38.73 27.25 -4.35
N VAL A 505 -38.59 26.72 -3.13
CA VAL A 505 -38.15 27.47 -1.95
C VAL A 505 -37.02 26.74 -1.24
N GLY A 506 -36.24 27.49 -0.47
CA GLY A 506 -35.27 26.91 0.45
C GLY A 506 -33.98 26.36 -0.21
N LEU A 507 -33.65 26.73 -1.45
CA LEU A 507 -32.36 26.42 -2.04
C LEU A 507 -31.23 27.09 -1.23
N ASN A 508 -30.20 26.34 -0.85
CA ASN A 508 -28.99 26.94 -0.30
C ASN A 508 -28.20 27.69 -1.39
N GLN A 509 -27.28 28.56 -0.99
CA GLN A 509 -26.57 29.46 -1.92
C GLN A 509 -25.88 28.72 -3.07
N GLU A 510 -25.17 27.61 -2.77
CA GLU A 510 -24.47 26.83 -3.79
C GLU A 510 -25.44 26.17 -4.80
N SER A 511 -26.55 25.65 -4.31
CA SER A 511 -27.61 25.05 -5.16
C SER A 511 -28.33 26.10 -5.99
N LEU A 512 -28.54 27.30 -5.43
CA LEU A 512 -29.17 28.42 -6.14
C LEU A 512 -28.27 28.94 -7.26
N ASP A 513 -26.98 29.18 -6.96
CA ASP A 513 -26.00 29.62 -7.94
C ASP A 513 -25.85 28.61 -9.10
N LEU A 514 -25.89 27.30 -8.77
CA LEU A 514 -25.84 26.25 -9.78
C LEU A 514 -27.12 26.22 -10.63
N PHE A 515 -28.28 26.35 -9.99
CA PHE A 515 -29.58 26.32 -10.64
C PHE A 515 -29.74 27.50 -11.60
N GLU A 516 -29.40 28.74 -11.20
CA GLU A 516 -29.45 29.94 -12.03
C GLU A 516 -28.46 29.88 -13.19
N ARG A 517 -27.22 29.43 -12.94
CA ARG A 517 -26.16 29.34 -13.95
C ARG A 517 -26.48 28.37 -15.08
N ILE A 518 -27.20 27.29 -14.79
CA ILE A 518 -27.56 26.24 -15.78
C ILE A 518 -28.92 26.56 -16.46
N GLY A 519 -29.56 27.68 -16.14
CA GLY A 519 -30.86 28.07 -16.72
C GLY A 519 -32.06 27.45 -15.98
N GLY A 520 -31.94 27.35 -14.65
CA GLY A 520 -33.05 26.94 -13.81
C GLY A 520 -34.21 27.93 -13.88
N GLY A 521 -35.42 27.45 -14.24
CA GLY A 521 -36.62 28.27 -14.32
C GLY A 521 -36.88 28.97 -15.65
N THR A 522 -35.93 28.95 -16.59
CA THR A 522 -36.18 29.43 -17.97
C THR A 522 -36.77 28.30 -18.81
N GLU A 523 -37.73 28.60 -19.67
CA GLU A 523 -38.28 27.67 -20.64
C GLU A 523 -37.14 27.10 -21.50
N PRO A 524 -36.97 25.79 -21.59
CA PRO A 524 -36.02 25.27 -22.55
C PRO A 524 -36.51 25.54 -23.97
N ASN A 525 -35.63 26.04 -24.84
CA ASN A 525 -35.87 26.07 -26.28
C ASN A 525 -36.32 24.67 -26.71
N PRO A 526 -37.41 24.55 -27.48
CA PRO A 526 -37.86 23.27 -28.03
C PRO A 526 -36.77 22.77 -28.98
N ILE A 527 -36.18 21.59 -28.64
CA ILE A 527 -35.43 20.78 -29.59
C ILE A 527 -36.41 19.80 -30.21
#